data_8f6c6d1a1b199812e12b9f546e7aaffe
#
_entry.id   8f6c6d1a1b199812e12b9f546e7aaffe
#
_cell.length_a   1.000
_cell.length_b   1.000
_cell.length_c   1.000
_cell.angle_alpha   90.00
_cell.angle_beta   90.00
_cell.angle_gamma   90.00
#
_symmetry.space_group_name_H-M   'P 1'
#
loop_
_entity.id
_entity.type
_entity.pdbx_description
1 polymer ?
#
loop_
_entity_poly.entity_id
_entity_poly.type
_entity_poly.pdbx_seq_one_letter_code
_entity_poly.pdbx_strand_id
1 'polypeptide(L)'
;MKKILILVLVIAIILAMPINAAPGDNSDPIVVLSYLNQRFNELIAKYNLDKVAEHEKSIAELKEKIKSGSTGSSTLEVVNLKVGEKLIAGAGAEIILRGGKVTAIASELGGLSDVTKAIDIAHGVEVAPNHLLIVPRNDGRGVLATTEAILMVRGEYKVVSK
;
A
#
# COMPACT_ATOMS: atom_id res chain seq x y z
N MET A 1 36.96 -60.71 -52.50
CA MET A 1 36.14 -60.86 -51.29
C MET A 1 36.70 -60.08 -50.10
N LYS A 2 37.97 -60.23 -49.67
CA LYS A 2 38.54 -59.49 -48.53
C LYS A 2 38.45 -57.95 -48.65
N LYS A 3 38.68 -57.38 -49.86
CA LYS A 3 38.60 -55.94 -50.08
C LYS A 3 37.16 -55.31 -49.91
N ILE A 4 36.14 -56.09 -50.31
CA ILE A 4 34.72 -55.73 -50.17
C ILE A 4 34.33 -55.80 -48.69
N LEU A 5 34.83 -56.82 -47.97
CA LEU A 5 34.54 -56.91 -46.53
C LEU A 5 35.13 -55.75 -45.72
N ILE A 6 36.32 -55.27 -46.07
CA ILE A 6 36.96 -54.12 -45.46
C ILE A 6 36.19 -52.82 -45.77
N LEU A 7 35.68 -52.64 -46.99
CA LEU A 7 34.89 -51.46 -47.37
C LEU A 7 33.58 -51.41 -46.61
N VAL A 8 32.90 -52.55 -46.46
CA VAL A 8 31.64 -52.61 -45.66
C VAL A 8 31.90 -52.33 -44.18
N LEU A 9 33.03 -52.83 -43.63
CA LEU A 9 33.39 -52.56 -42.24
C LEU A 9 33.67 -51.10 -42.03
N VAL A 10 34.37 -50.38 -42.94
CA VAL A 10 34.64 -48.96 -42.84
C VAL A 10 33.36 -48.12 -42.94
N ILE A 11 32.42 -48.46 -43.81
CA ILE A 11 31.12 -47.82 -43.95
C ILE A 11 30.30 -48.00 -42.66
N ALA A 12 30.33 -49.21 -42.06
CA ALA A 12 29.64 -49.46 -40.81
C ALA A 12 30.18 -48.64 -39.63
N ILE A 13 31.49 -48.42 -39.57
CA ILE A 13 32.15 -47.59 -38.54
C ILE A 13 31.75 -46.10 -38.70
N ILE A 14 31.68 -45.60 -39.94
CA ILE A 14 31.28 -44.22 -40.22
C ILE A 14 29.80 -43.96 -39.83
N LEU A 15 28.92 -44.93 -40.09
CA LEU A 15 27.51 -44.85 -39.72
C LEU A 15 27.25 -45.02 -38.20
N ALA A 16 28.20 -45.59 -37.48
CA ALA A 16 28.11 -45.79 -36.02
C ALA A 16 28.61 -44.60 -35.21
N MET A 17 29.15 -43.55 -35.86
CA MET A 17 29.54 -42.31 -35.12
C MET A 17 28.32 -41.59 -34.61
N PRO A 18 28.15 -41.38 -33.30
CA PRO A 18 27.05 -40.59 -32.78
C PRO A 18 27.21 -39.14 -33.24
N ILE A 19 26.27 -38.64 -34.01
CA ILE A 19 26.16 -37.21 -34.33
C ILE A 19 25.68 -36.55 -33.08
N ASN A 20 26.59 -36.08 -32.23
CA ASN A 20 26.25 -35.20 -31.09
C ASN A 20 25.93 -33.83 -31.63
N ALA A 21 24.71 -33.59 -32.11
CA ALA A 21 24.18 -32.28 -32.29
C ALA A 21 23.76 -31.75 -30.93
N ALA A 22 24.59 -30.93 -30.28
CA ALA A 22 24.21 -30.22 -29.08
C ALA A 22 23.26 -29.08 -29.50
N PRO A 23 21.98 -29.13 -29.12
CA PRO A 23 21.06 -28.04 -29.45
C PRO A 23 21.46 -26.77 -28.68
N GLY A 24 21.64 -25.67 -29.41
CA GLY A 24 21.85 -24.36 -28.81
C GLY A 24 23.29 -23.84 -28.76
N ASP A 25 24.17 -24.37 -29.61
CA ASP A 25 25.51 -23.79 -29.86
C ASP A 25 25.35 -22.48 -30.67
N ASN A 26 26.27 -21.51 -30.44
CA ASN A 26 26.31 -20.20 -31.11
C ASN A 26 26.39 -20.28 -32.66
N SER A 27 26.68 -21.48 -33.20
CA SER A 27 26.73 -21.77 -34.62
C SER A 27 25.45 -22.39 -35.20
N ASP A 28 24.47 -22.76 -34.36
CA ASP A 28 23.20 -23.32 -34.80
C ASP A 28 22.04 -22.32 -34.64
N PRO A 29 21.53 -21.72 -35.76
CA PRO A 29 20.44 -20.76 -35.71
C PRO A 29 19.07 -21.38 -35.40
N ILE A 30 18.97 -22.72 -35.31
CA ILE A 30 17.71 -23.38 -35.00
C ILE A 30 17.55 -23.51 -33.50
N VAL A 31 16.82 -22.54 -32.91
CA VAL A 31 16.44 -22.58 -31.50
C VAL A 31 15.38 -23.66 -31.30
N VAL A 32 15.74 -24.73 -30.60
CA VAL A 32 14.79 -25.77 -30.24
C VAL A 32 13.81 -25.23 -29.18
N LEU A 33 12.52 -25.49 -29.37
CA LEU A 33 11.44 -25.01 -28.48
C LEU A 33 11.69 -25.37 -26.99
N SER A 34 12.28 -26.52 -26.73
CA SER A 34 12.65 -26.95 -25.37
C SER A 34 13.71 -26.05 -24.75
N TYR A 35 14.73 -25.63 -25.50
CA TYR A 35 15.75 -24.70 -25.02
C TYR A 35 15.14 -23.30 -24.75
N LEU A 36 14.27 -22.83 -25.65
CA LEU A 36 13.57 -21.58 -25.47
C LEU A 36 12.72 -21.60 -24.20
N ASN A 37 11.93 -22.65 -24.00
CA ASN A 37 11.10 -22.82 -22.80
C ASN A 37 11.94 -22.89 -21.52
N GLN A 38 13.09 -23.58 -21.55
CA GLN A 38 14.00 -23.61 -20.42
C GLN A 38 14.52 -22.21 -20.08
N ARG A 39 14.93 -21.43 -21.09
CA ARG A 39 15.42 -20.06 -20.89
C ARG A 39 14.32 -19.13 -20.39
N PHE A 40 13.11 -19.27 -20.88
CA PHE A 40 11.97 -18.53 -20.35
C PHE A 40 11.71 -18.83 -18.87
N ASN A 41 11.71 -20.09 -18.49
CA ASN A 41 11.52 -20.48 -17.09
C ASN A 41 12.64 -19.98 -16.18
N GLU A 42 13.90 -20.03 -16.65
CA GLU A 42 15.04 -19.46 -15.93
C GLU A 42 14.90 -17.93 -15.73
N LEU A 43 14.44 -17.19 -16.74
CA LEU A 43 14.20 -15.75 -16.65
C LEU A 43 13.03 -15.44 -15.72
N ILE A 44 11.93 -16.17 -15.82
CA ILE A 44 10.77 -16.03 -14.92
C ILE A 44 11.20 -16.23 -13.47
N ALA A 45 11.96 -17.28 -13.18
CA ALA A 45 12.47 -17.57 -11.83
C ALA A 45 13.49 -16.52 -11.36
N LYS A 46 14.42 -16.09 -12.23
CA LYS A 46 15.47 -15.12 -11.90
C LYS A 46 14.92 -13.75 -11.57
N TYR A 47 13.89 -13.31 -12.27
CA TYR A 47 13.30 -11.98 -12.10
C TYR A 47 11.97 -11.99 -11.35
N ASN A 48 11.54 -13.14 -10.83
CA ASN A 48 10.25 -13.34 -10.14
C ASN A 48 9.05 -12.78 -10.94
N LEU A 49 9.06 -12.99 -12.26
CA LEU A 49 8.03 -12.46 -13.17
C LEU A 49 6.65 -13.07 -12.91
N ASP A 50 6.58 -14.24 -12.29
CA ASP A 50 5.37 -14.90 -11.80
C ASP A 50 4.64 -14.07 -10.73
N LYS A 51 5.36 -13.22 -9.98
CA LYS A 51 4.81 -12.36 -8.92
C LYS A 51 4.40 -10.97 -9.38
N VAL A 52 4.65 -10.61 -10.65
CA VAL A 52 4.32 -9.26 -11.16
C VAL A 52 2.83 -8.96 -11.03
N ALA A 53 1.97 -9.90 -11.38
CA ALA A 53 0.51 -9.75 -11.26
C ALA A 53 0.04 -9.57 -9.81
N GLU A 54 0.69 -10.25 -8.86
CA GLU A 54 0.42 -10.11 -7.42
C GLU A 54 0.86 -8.73 -6.91
N HIS A 55 2.02 -8.28 -7.34
CA HIS A 55 2.51 -6.93 -6.99
C HIS A 55 1.62 -5.84 -7.59
N GLU A 56 1.16 -5.97 -8.84
CA GLU A 56 0.23 -5.02 -9.44
C GLU A 56 -1.09 -4.93 -8.66
N LYS A 57 -1.64 -6.07 -8.22
CA LYS A 57 -2.83 -6.11 -7.37
C LYS A 57 -2.58 -5.41 -6.03
N SER A 58 -1.46 -5.70 -5.38
CA SER A 58 -1.09 -5.06 -4.12
C SER A 58 -0.91 -3.54 -4.26
N ILE A 59 -0.32 -3.08 -5.36
CA ILE A 59 -0.18 -1.66 -5.68
C ILE A 59 -1.55 -1.00 -5.90
N ALA A 60 -2.47 -1.69 -6.58
CA ALA A 60 -3.83 -1.19 -6.79
C ALA A 60 -4.59 -1.06 -5.45
N GLU A 61 -4.50 -2.06 -4.58
CA GLU A 61 -5.10 -2.05 -3.24
C GLU A 61 -4.52 -0.92 -2.36
N LEU A 62 -3.18 -0.73 -2.39
CA LEU A 62 -2.52 0.36 -1.66
C LEU A 62 -2.94 1.74 -2.19
N LYS A 63 -3.07 1.89 -3.51
CA LYS A 63 -3.55 3.14 -4.12
C LYS A 63 -4.99 3.46 -3.69
N GLU A 64 -5.87 2.46 -3.62
CA GLU A 64 -7.23 2.66 -3.14
C GLU A 64 -7.27 3.01 -1.64
N LYS A 65 -6.42 2.39 -0.81
CA LYS A 65 -6.27 2.75 0.61
C LYS A 65 -5.77 4.18 0.80
N ILE A 66 -4.85 4.64 -0.03
CA ILE A 66 -4.36 6.04 -0.02
C ILE A 66 -5.48 7.00 -0.43
N LYS A 67 -6.27 6.69 -1.48
CA LYS A 67 -7.39 7.51 -1.92
C LYS A 67 -8.53 7.57 -0.91
N SER A 68 -8.79 6.47 -0.21
CA SER A 68 -9.84 6.42 0.82
C SER A 68 -9.49 7.17 2.11
N GLY A 69 -8.32 7.82 2.18
CA GLY A 69 -7.91 8.64 3.32
C GLY A 69 -7.67 7.84 4.61
N SER A 70 -7.50 6.53 4.50
CA SER A 70 -7.24 5.64 5.65
C SER A 70 -5.81 5.76 6.21
N THR A 71 -4.96 6.54 5.58
CA THR A 71 -3.66 6.93 6.12
C THR A 71 -3.80 8.34 6.69
N GLY A 72 -3.77 8.46 8.00
CA GLY A 72 -3.83 9.77 8.66
C GLY A 72 -2.83 10.73 7.99
N SER A 73 -3.33 11.88 7.53
CA SER A 73 -2.49 12.89 6.92
C SER A 73 -1.35 13.26 7.87
N SER A 74 -0.11 13.19 7.38
CA SER A 74 1.06 13.65 8.15
C SER A 74 1.14 15.19 8.22
N THR A 75 0.30 15.88 7.46
CA THR A 75 0.21 17.35 7.40
C THR A 75 -1.06 17.84 8.07
N LEU A 76 -1.01 19.04 8.63
CA LEU A 76 -2.19 19.73 9.14
C LEU A 76 -3.08 20.16 7.96
N GLU A 77 -4.33 19.73 7.96
CA GLU A 77 -5.35 20.10 6.98
C GLU A 77 -6.33 21.10 7.57
N VAL A 78 -6.80 22.04 6.76
CA VAL A 78 -7.85 23.00 7.17
C VAL A 78 -9.21 22.37 6.90
N VAL A 79 -10.00 22.21 7.95
CA VAL A 79 -11.35 21.63 7.89
C VAL A 79 -12.37 22.68 8.34
N ASN A 80 -13.35 22.95 7.49
CA ASN A 80 -14.46 23.84 7.79
C ASN A 80 -15.68 23.02 8.21
N LEU A 81 -16.24 23.31 9.37
CA LEU A 81 -17.46 22.69 9.88
C LEU A 81 -18.61 23.69 9.86
N LYS A 82 -19.76 23.23 9.40
CA LYS A 82 -21.03 23.97 9.54
C LYS A 82 -21.61 23.72 10.94
N VAL A 83 -22.54 24.57 11.32
CA VAL A 83 -23.26 24.44 12.59
C VAL A 83 -23.92 23.08 12.70
N GLY A 84 -23.67 22.34 13.78
CA GLY A 84 -24.20 21.02 14.04
C GLY A 84 -23.42 19.87 13.44
N GLU A 85 -22.40 20.13 12.60
CA GLU A 85 -21.51 19.08 12.12
C GLU A 85 -20.52 18.65 13.20
N LYS A 86 -20.17 17.36 13.15
CA LYS A 86 -19.22 16.73 14.09
C LYS A 86 -17.97 16.32 13.32
N LEU A 87 -16.81 16.61 13.88
CA LEU A 87 -15.56 15.99 13.46
C LEU A 87 -15.22 14.91 14.47
N ILE A 88 -15.29 13.65 14.04
CA ILE A 88 -14.88 12.49 14.83
C ILE A 88 -13.50 12.06 14.35
N ALA A 89 -12.56 11.93 15.27
CA ALA A 89 -11.18 11.67 14.93
C ALA A 89 -10.65 10.38 15.56
N GLY A 90 -9.67 9.79 14.89
CA GLY A 90 -9.01 8.56 15.32
C GLY A 90 -7.96 8.77 16.39
N ALA A 91 -7.42 7.68 16.93
CA ALA A 91 -6.37 7.74 17.94
C ALA A 91 -5.12 8.46 17.41
N GLY A 92 -4.56 9.35 18.23
CA GLY A 92 -3.38 10.15 17.88
C GLY A 92 -3.69 11.34 16.97
N ALA A 93 -4.93 11.56 16.57
CA ALA A 93 -5.29 12.75 15.80
C ALA A 93 -5.13 14.03 16.63
N GLU A 94 -4.68 15.06 15.96
CA GLU A 94 -4.47 16.41 16.51
C GLU A 94 -5.51 17.37 15.94
N ILE A 95 -6.09 18.20 16.79
CA ILE A 95 -7.13 19.17 16.42
C ILE A 95 -6.78 20.51 17.03
N ILE A 96 -6.82 21.57 16.23
CA ILE A 96 -6.66 22.96 16.68
C ILE A 96 -7.85 23.78 16.18
N LEU A 97 -8.60 24.40 17.07
CA LEU A 97 -9.65 25.34 16.71
C LEU A 97 -9.02 26.68 16.30
N ARG A 98 -9.25 27.12 15.06
CA ARG A 98 -8.72 28.37 14.54
C ARG A 98 -9.77 29.48 14.47
N GLY A 99 -11.05 29.15 14.37
CA GLY A 99 -12.13 30.08 14.30
C GLY A 99 -13.47 29.46 14.61
N GLY A 100 -14.44 30.25 15.02
CA GLY A 100 -15.74 29.76 15.44
C GLY A 100 -15.74 29.20 16.86
N LYS A 101 -16.78 28.40 17.18
CA LYS A 101 -16.93 27.71 18.46
C LYS A 101 -17.28 26.26 18.26
N VAL A 102 -16.62 25.39 19.02
CA VAL A 102 -16.90 23.97 19.08
C VAL A 102 -16.94 23.48 20.52
N THR A 103 -17.67 22.40 20.77
CA THR A 103 -17.64 21.68 22.05
C THR A 103 -16.99 20.32 21.88
N ALA A 104 -16.34 19.84 22.92
CA ALA A 104 -15.72 18.53 22.90
C ALA A 104 -16.76 17.38 22.89
N ILE A 105 -16.50 16.36 22.11
CA ILE A 105 -17.18 15.07 22.16
C ILE A 105 -16.25 14.12 22.89
N ALA A 106 -16.61 13.73 24.10
CA ALA A 106 -15.90 12.75 24.91
C ALA A 106 -16.56 11.36 24.77
N SER A 107 -15.84 10.32 25.20
CA SER A 107 -16.37 8.96 25.35
C SER A 107 -16.56 8.62 26.83
N GLU A 108 -17.11 7.45 27.10
CA GLU A 108 -17.19 6.92 28.47
C GLU A 108 -15.82 6.70 29.11
N LEU A 109 -14.77 6.57 28.30
CA LEU A 109 -13.40 6.33 28.73
C LEU A 109 -12.60 7.63 28.97
N GLY A 110 -13.24 8.81 28.88
CA GLY A 110 -12.62 10.12 29.17
C GLY A 110 -12.80 11.18 28.08
N GLY A 111 -12.19 12.33 28.31
CA GLY A 111 -12.28 13.51 27.47
C GLY A 111 -11.28 13.60 26.32
N LEU A 112 -11.27 14.73 25.64
CA LEU A 112 -10.19 15.11 24.72
C LEU A 112 -9.03 15.68 25.53
N SER A 113 -7.80 15.29 25.23
CA SER A 113 -6.64 15.82 25.91
C SER A 113 -6.26 17.19 25.34
N ASP A 114 -6.40 18.24 26.15
CA ASP A 114 -5.92 19.60 25.84
C ASP A 114 -4.47 19.73 26.33
N VAL A 115 -3.53 19.53 25.42
CA VAL A 115 -2.10 19.57 25.75
C VAL A 115 -1.65 20.98 26.11
N THR A 116 -2.26 21.99 25.55
CA THR A 116 -1.93 23.40 25.81
C THR A 116 -2.26 23.81 27.25
N LYS A 117 -3.38 23.29 27.77
CA LYS A 117 -3.86 23.60 29.13
C LYS A 117 -3.51 22.51 30.14
N ALA A 118 -2.98 21.38 29.67
CA ALA A 118 -2.65 20.18 30.47
C ALA A 118 -3.85 19.62 31.24
N ILE A 119 -5.04 19.56 30.61
CA ILE A 119 -6.28 19.00 31.16
C ILE A 119 -6.99 18.14 30.14
N ASP A 120 -7.89 17.27 30.61
CA ASP A 120 -8.86 16.59 29.75
C ASP A 120 -10.16 17.40 29.70
N ILE A 121 -10.65 17.64 28.48
CA ILE A 121 -11.90 18.35 28.24
C ILE A 121 -13.05 17.36 28.24
N ALA A 122 -14.02 17.56 29.13
CA ALA A 122 -15.20 16.70 29.24
C ALA A 122 -16.19 16.95 28.08
N HIS A 123 -17.13 15.99 27.90
CA HIS A 123 -18.18 16.09 26.89
C HIS A 123 -19.00 17.37 27.03
N GLY A 124 -19.25 18.08 25.92
CA GLY A 124 -20.05 19.30 25.87
C GLY A 124 -19.34 20.58 26.32
N VAL A 125 -18.10 20.48 26.82
CA VAL A 125 -17.31 21.66 27.24
C VAL A 125 -16.75 22.37 26.00
N GLU A 126 -16.79 23.71 26.00
CA GLU A 126 -16.28 24.54 24.91
C GLU A 126 -14.75 24.40 24.80
N VAL A 127 -14.28 24.23 23.56
CA VAL A 127 -12.86 24.18 23.23
C VAL A 127 -12.29 25.59 23.08
N ALA A 128 -11.20 25.86 23.77
CA ALA A 128 -10.52 27.14 23.63
C ALA A 128 -9.81 27.25 22.26
N PRO A 129 -9.85 28.44 21.60
CA PRO A 129 -9.17 28.62 20.32
C PRO A 129 -7.65 28.55 20.49
N ASN A 130 -6.99 28.04 19.46
CA ASN A 130 -5.53 27.84 19.36
C ASN A 130 -4.92 26.87 20.36
N HIS A 131 -5.75 26.05 21.05
CA HIS A 131 -5.26 24.97 21.86
C HIS A 131 -5.04 23.72 21.00
N LEU A 132 -3.96 22.99 21.29
CA LEU A 132 -3.69 21.68 20.69
C LEU A 132 -4.44 20.61 21.46
N LEU A 133 -5.38 19.96 20.79
CA LEU A 133 -6.11 18.81 21.31
C LEU A 133 -5.55 17.53 20.70
N ILE A 134 -5.41 16.49 21.52
CA ILE A 134 -5.08 15.14 21.06
C ILE A 134 -6.26 14.22 21.37
N VAL A 135 -6.59 13.37 20.41
CA VAL A 135 -7.58 12.29 20.57
C VAL A 135 -6.86 11.03 21.07
N PRO A 136 -7.03 10.62 22.34
CA PRO A 136 -6.22 9.55 22.91
C PRO A 136 -6.54 8.17 22.33
N ARG A 137 -7.77 7.95 21.86
CA ARG A 137 -8.28 6.64 21.40
C ARG A 137 -9.28 6.77 20.27
N ASN A 138 -9.40 5.73 19.46
CA ASN A 138 -10.40 5.63 18.39
C ASN A 138 -11.74 5.10 18.97
N ASP A 139 -12.42 5.91 19.77
CA ASP A 139 -13.65 5.57 20.50
C ASP A 139 -14.81 6.57 20.27
N GLY A 140 -14.75 7.31 19.16
CA GLY A 140 -15.79 8.25 18.76
C GLY A 140 -15.62 9.65 19.33
N ARG A 141 -14.46 10.00 19.89
CA ARG A 141 -14.15 11.36 20.36
C ARG A 141 -13.95 12.33 19.20
N GLY A 142 -14.15 13.59 19.49
CA GLY A 142 -14.00 14.64 18.49
C GLY A 142 -14.53 15.98 18.97
N VAL A 143 -15.04 16.77 18.03
CA VAL A 143 -15.64 18.07 18.33
C VAL A 143 -16.96 18.25 17.58
N LEU A 144 -17.89 19.00 18.19
CA LEU A 144 -19.17 19.42 17.61
C LEU A 144 -19.14 20.92 17.36
N ALA A 145 -19.41 21.35 16.15
CA ALA A 145 -19.49 22.76 15.78
C ALA A 145 -20.79 23.38 16.29
N THR A 146 -20.69 24.39 17.18
CA THR A 146 -21.82 25.18 17.68
C THR A 146 -22.04 26.44 16.88
N THR A 147 -21.01 26.91 16.18
CA THR A 147 -21.07 27.92 15.10
C THR A 147 -20.34 27.37 13.88
N GLU A 148 -20.31 28.08 12.76
CA GLU A 148 -19.33 27.77 11.71
C GLU A 148 -17.94 27.84 12.32
N ALA A 149 -17.15 26.76 12.08
CA ALA A 149 -15.85 26.61 12.72
C ALA A 149 -14.77 26.20 11.71
N ILE A 150 -13.57 26.72 11.93
CA ILE A 150 -12.37 26.42 11.17
C ILE A 150 -11.42 25.65 12.07
N LEU A 151 -11.08 24.43 11.69
CA LEU A 151 -10.17 23.56 12.39
C LEU A 151 -8.92 23.33 11.56
N MET A 152 -7.79 23.11 12.21
CA MET A 152 -6.63 22.46 11.62
C MET A 152 -6.53 21.07 12.23
N VAL A 153 -6.47 20.04 11.39
CA VAL A 153 -6.53 18.64 11.83
C VAL A 153 -5.37 17.87 11.22
N ARG A 154 -4.73 17.03 12.01
CA ARG A 154 -3.74 16.06 11.55
C ARG A 154 -4.11 14.67 12.10
N GLY A 155 -4.03 13.66 11.25
CA GLY A 155 -4.42 12.31 11.59
C GLY A 155 -5.71 11.89 10.91
N GLU A 156 -6.24 10.72 11.31
CA GLU A 156 -7.47 10.17 10.76
C GLU A 156 -8.69 10.89 11.35
N TYR A 157 -9.61 11.31 10.51
CA TYR A 157 -10.86 11.93 10.94
C TYR A 157 -11.97 11.71 9.91
N LYS A 158 -13.21 11.92 10.34
CA LYS A 158 -14.39 11.99 9.49
C LYS A 158 -15.30 13.12 9.94
N VAL A 159 -15.91 13.83 8.99
CA VAL A 159 -16.96 14.80 9.26
C VAL A 159 -18.31 14.10 9.11
N VAL A 160 -19.16 14.27 10.11
CA VAL A 160 -20.50 13.65 10.18
C VAL A 160 -21.52 14.79 10.28
N SER A 161 -22.38 14.89 9.28
CA SER A 161 -23.54 15.79 9.31
C SER A 161 -24.62 15.21 10.22
N LYS A 162 -25.49 16.09 10.72
CA LYS A 162 -26.60 15.72 11.62
C LYS A 162 -27.66 14.94 10.86
#